data_6976425123f078c8e570259c82033c96
#
_entry.id   6976425123f078c8e570259c82033c96
#
_cell.length_a   1.000
_cell.length_b   1.000
_cell.length_c   1.000
_cell.angle_alpha   90.00
_cell.angle_beta   90.00
_cell.angle_gamma   90.00
#
_symmetry.space_group_name_H-M   'P 1'
#
loop_
_entity.id
_entity.type
_entity.pdbx_description
1 polymer ?
#
loop_
_entity_poly.entity_id
_entity_poly.type
_entity_poly.pdbx_seq_one_letter_code
_entity_poly.pdbx_strand_id
1 'polypeptide(L)'
;QVSWGLMEESLSANLPHFAVNGHGSFVAHVPTVDGLTWYTGSTFDRHQSHLTATEEAHIQNRERLSELLPAVAKALTAQWNDQAQIKAWNGVRCASVNRLPKLGPLDEQRLPGLHILSAMGSRGLTLALLCAQAVADRIEGKTPALSAALLKAMQCDLPEA
;
A
#
# COMPACT_ATOMS: atom_id res chain seq x y z
N GLN A 1 -1.31 -3.95 8.47
CA GLN A 1 -0.05 -4.65 8.79
C GLN A 1 0.35 -5.58 7.66
N VAL A 2 1.64 -5.65 7.38
CA VAL A 2 2.28 -6.64 6.52
C VAL A 2 3.10 -7.56 7.43
N SER A 3 3.04 -8.87 7.20
CA SER A 3 3.90 -9.86 7.85
C SER A 3 5.06 -10.21 6.92
N TRP A 4 6.24 -10.37 7.47
CA TRP A 4 7.42 -10.71 6.69
C TRP A 4 8.45 -11.50 7.51
N GLY A 5 9.34 -12.19 6.81
CA GLY A 5 10.43 -12.94 7.42
C GLY A 5 11.63 -13.09 6.50
N LEU A 6 12.75 -13.49 7.06
CA LEU A 6 13.94 -13.84 6.31
C LEU A 6 13.71 -15.17 5.58
N MET A 7 14.25 -15.28 4.37
CA MET A 7 14.23 -16.52 3.61
C MET A 7 15.46 -17.35 3.96
N GLU A 8 15.23 -18.56 4.43
CA GLU A 8 16.25 -19.56 4.49
C GLU A 8 16.52 -20.14 3.10
N GLU A 9 17.74 -20.56 2.83
CA GLU A 9 18.13 -21.13 1.54
C GLU A 9 17.28 -22.34 1.15
N SER A 10 16.90 -23.16 2.13
CA SER A 10 16.01 -24.32 1.99
C SER A 10 14.61 -23.97 1.48
N LEU A 11 14.14 -22.75 1.72
CA LEU A 11 12.81 -22.27 1.31
C LEU A 11 12.81 -21.72 -0.12
N SER A 12 13.94 -21.27 -0.64
CA SER A 12 14.04 -20.54 -1.90
C SER A 12 13.38 -21.26 -3.07
N ALA A 13 13.58 -22.57 -3.20
CA ALA A 13 13.01 -23.37 -4.30
C ALA A 13 11.48 -23.56 -4.19
N ASN A 14 10.91 -23.34 -3.00
CA ASN A 14 9.48 -23.57 -2.73
C ASN A 14 8.63 -22.28 -2.81
N LEU A 15 9.26 -21.13 -2.99
CA LEU A 15 8.59 -19.84 -3.04
C LEU A 15 8.59 -19.27 -4.46
N PRO A 16 7.48 -18.62 -4.90
CA PRO A 16 7.41 -18.05 -6.25
C PRO A 16 8.39 -16.89 -6.44
N HIS A 17 8.99 -16.81 -7.63
CA HIS A 17 9.87 -15.71 -8.03
C HIS A 17 9.13 -14.47 -8.56
N PHE A 18 7.82 -14.42 -8.44
CA PHE A 18 6.97 -13.34 -8.89
C PHE A 18 5.95 -12.97 -7.80
N ALA A 19 5.45 -11.75 -7.82
CA ALA A 19 4.41 -11.32 -6.91
C ALA A 19 3.07 -11.97 -7.26
N VAL A 20 2.38 -12.48 -6.24
CA VAL A 20 1.04 -13.06 -6.36
C VAL A 20 0.05 -12.17 -5.62
N ASN A 21 -1.06 -11.82 -6.28
CA ASN A 21 -2.13 -11.01 -5.72
C ASN A 21 -3.48 -11.73 -5.85
N GLY A 22 -4.31 -11.58 -4.84
CA GLY A 22 -5.66 -12.12 -4.78
C GLY A 22 -6.37 -11.60 -3.53
N HIS A 23 -6.98 -12.48 -2.74
CA HIS A 23 -7.45 -12.13 -1.39
C HIS A 23 -6.25 -12.02 -0.43
N GLY A 24 -5.41 -11.02 -0.64
CA GLY A 24 -4.11 -10.80 -0.06
C GLY A 24 -3.04 -10.68 -1.15
N SER A 25 -1.79 -10.61 -0.74
CA SER A 25 -0.65 -10.63 -1.65
C SER A 25 0.53 -11.37 -1.03
N PHE A 26 1.38 -11.92 -1.88
CA PHE A 26 2.63 -12.54 -1.47
C PHE A 26 3.75 -12.14 -2.44
N VAL A 27 4.91 -11.83 -1.90
CA VAL A 27 6.14 -11.65 -2.67
C VAL A 27 7.30 -12.21 -1.89
N ALA A 28 8.18 -12.94 -2.57
CA ALA A 28 9.41 -13.49 -2.01
C ALA A 28 10.63 -13.01 -2.80
N HIS A 29 11.80 -13.44 -2.38
CA HIS A 29 13.10 -13.08 -2.99
C HIS A 29 13.38 -11.58 -3.02
N VAL A 30 12.81 -10.81 -2.07
CA VAL A 30 13.07 -9.38 -1.96
C VAL A 30 14.39 -9.16 -1.24
N PRO A 31 15.40 -8.53 -1.89
CA PRO A 31 16.69 -8.30 -1.27
C PRO A 31 16.60 -7.20 -0.21
N THR A 32 17.19 -7.46 0.95
CA THR A 32 17.38 -6.50 2.04
C THR A 32 18.82 -6.55 2.53
N VAL A 33 19.18 -5.67 3.44
CA VAL A 33 20.51 -5.65 4.07
C VAL A 33 20.78 -6.94 4.89
N ASP A 34 19.72 -7.58 5.39
CA ASP A 34 19.79 -8.80 6.21
C ASP A 34 19.71 -10.10 5.38
N GLY A 35 19.50 -9.99 4.07
CA GLY A 35 19.34 -11.13 3.17
C GLY A 35 18.05 -11.06 2.35
N LEU A 36 17.68 -12.18 1.73
CA LEU A 36 16.41 -12.30 1.02
C LEU A 36 15.26 -12.44 2.00
N THR A 37 14.13 -11.81 1.66
CA THR A 37 12.94 -11.80 2.50
C THR A 37 11.69 -12.14 1.70
N TRP A 38 10.65 -12.56 2.42
CA TRP A 38 9.30 -12.69 1.90
C TRP A 38 8.33 -11.79 2.65
N TYR A 39 7.27 -11.35 1.99
CA TYR A 39 6.20 -10.49 2.53
C TYR A 39 4.84 -11.05 2.19
N THR A 40 3.91 -10.98 3.13
CA THR A 40 2.50 -11.29 2.89
C THR A 40 1.58 -10.29 3.59
N GLY A 41 0.43 -10.05 3.02
CA GLY A 41 -0.57 -9.14 3.58
C GLY A 41 -1.45 -8.50 2.51
N SER A 42 -2.15 -7.47 2.92
CA SER A 42 -2.07 -6.80 4.21
C SER A 42 -3.42 -6.82 4.90
N THR A 43 -3.43 -6.69 6.22
CA THR A 43 -4.62 -6.28 6.96
C THR A 43 -4.85 -4.78 6.80
N PHE A 44 -6.10 -4.34 6.92
CA PHE A 44 -6.49 -2.94 6.81
C PHE A 44 -7.44 -2.60 7.95
N ASP A 45 -6.92 -1.87 8.93
CA ASP A 45 -7.71 -1.35 10.04
C ASP A 45 -8.06 0.10 9.76
N ARG A 46 -9.35 0.40 9.74
CA ARG A 46 -9.85 1.76 9.54
C ARG A 46 -9.83 2.51 10.88
N HIS A 47 -9.55 3.81 10.80
CA HIS A 47 -9.61 4.72 11.97
C HIS A 47 -8.56 4.42 13.05
N GLN A 48 -7.53 3.66 12.74
CA GLN A 48 -6.39 3.47 13.62
C GLN A 48 -5.26 4.42 13.27
N SER A 49 -4.75 5.13 14.27
CA SER A 49 -3.63 6.07 14.12
C SER A 49 -2.32 5.52 14.68
N HIS A 50 -2.36 4.41 15.40
CA HIS A 50 -1.16 3.79 15.96
C HIS A 50 -0.61 2.68 15.05
N LEU A 51 0.70 2.57 15.03
CA LEU A 51 1.44 1.62 14.19
C LEU A 51 1.90 0.38 14.97
N THR A 52 1.19 0.03 16.04
CA THR A 52 1.53 -1.16 16.83
C THR A 52 1.18 -2.42 16.05
N ALA A 53 2.16 -3.32 15.94
CA ALA A 53 1.94 -4.64 15.37
C ALA A 53 1.06 -5.48 16.30
N THR A 54 0.15 -6.25 15.72
CA THR A 54 -0.73 -7.14 16.49
C THR A 54 -0.59 -8.59 16.01
N GLU A 55 -0.78 -9.51 16.92
CA GLU A 55 -0.80 -10.95 16.65
C GLU A 55 -1.98 -11.32 15.74
N GLU A 56 -3.14 -10.71 15.99
CA GLU A 56 -4.35 -10.93 15.19
C GLU A 56 -4.13 -10.61 13.71
N ALA A 57 -3.37 -9.55 13.42
CA ALA A 57 -3.03 -9.19 12.04
C ALA A 57 -2.06 -10.20 11.40
N HIS A 58 -1.14 -10.79 12.18
CA HIS A 58 -0.31 -11.89 11.71
C HIS A 58 -1.15 -13.14 11.38
N ILE A 59 -2.08 -13.50 12.26
CA ILE A 59 -2.99 -14.63 12.06
C ILE A 59 -3.81 -14.43 10.78
N GLN A 60 -4.42 -13.27 10.60
CA GLN A 60 -5.19 -12.95 9.39
C GLN A 60 -4.34 -13.03 8.11
N ASN A 61 -3.11 -12.53 8.16
CA ASN A 61 -2.21 -12.60 7.01
C ASN A 61 -1.81 -14.05 6.70
N ARG A 62 -1.60 -14.90 7.71
CA ARG A 62 -1.35 -16.33 7.54
C ARG A 62 -2.54 -17.06 6.94
N GLU A 63 -3.75 -16.80 7.40
CA GLU A 63 -4.99 -17.37 6.87
C GLU A 63 -5.17 -17.03 5.40
N ARG A 64 -5.05 -15.74 5.03
CA ARG A 64 -5.11 -15.28 3.63
C ARG A 64 -4.04 -15.91 2.76
N LEU A 65 -2.82 -16.06 3.29
CA LEU A 65 -1.75 -16.75 2.57
C LEU A 65 -2.11 -18.23 2.35
N SER A 66 -2.72 -18.87 3.33
CA SER A 66 -3.13 -20.28 3.24
C SER A 66 -4.21 -20.51 2.18
N GLU A 67 -5.11 -19.54 2.00
CA GLU A 67 -6.11 -19.55 0.93
C GLU A 67 -5.49 -19.26 -0.44
N LEU A 68 -4.61 -18.24 -0.51
CA LEU A 68 -4.00 -17.76 -1.75
C LEU A 68 -2.96 -18.73 -2.32
N LEU A 69 -2.07 -19.24 -1.46
CA LEU A 69 -0.92 -20.09 -1.81
C LEU A 69 -0.72 -21.19 -0.75
N PRO A 70 -1.54 -22.24 -0.73
CA PRO A 70 -1.47 -23.30 0.30
C PRO A 70 -0.10 -23.95 0.44
N ALA A 71 0.58 -24.18 -0.68
CA ALA A 71 1.92 -24.80 -0.67
C ALA A 71 2.97 -23.88 -0.01
N VAL A 72 2.91 -22.57 -0.27
CA VAL A 72 3.78 -21.56 0.35
C VAL A 72 3.49 -21.46 1.85
N ALA A 73 2.23 -21.39 2.24
CA ALA A 73 1.83 -21.33 3.65
C ALA A 73 2.34 -22.57 4.42
N LYS A 74 2.28 -23.76 3.80
CA LYS A 74 2.83 -24.98 4.34
C LYS A 74 4.36 -24.91 4.47
N ALA A 75 5.07 -24.42 3.45
CA ALA A 75 6.54 -24.30 3.48
C ALA A 75 7.01 -23.34 4.60
N LEU A 76 6.23 -22.28 4.87
CA LEU A 76 6.54 -21.29 5.90
C LEU A 76 6.04 -21.66 7.31
N THR A 77 5.45 -22.85 7.51
CA THR A 77 4.83 -23.23 8.80
C THR A 77 5.80 -23.15 9.97
N ALA A 78 7.05 -23.56 9.79
CA ALA A 78 8.05 -23.51 10.85
C ALA A 78 8.32 -22.08 11.32
N GLN A 79 8.44 -21.14 10.38
CA GLN A 79 8.64 -19.74 10.70
C GLN A 79 7.40 -19.11 11.38
N TRP A 80 6.18 -19.47 10.91
CA TRP A 80 4.94 -18.99 11.55
C TRP A 80 4.75 -19.49 12.98
N ASN A 81 5.33 -20.61 13.34
CA ASN A 81 5.27 -21.16 14.69
C ASN A 81 6.34 -20.58 15.63
N ASP A 82 7.33 -19.87 15.08
CA ASP A 82 8.35 -19.14 15.83
C ASP A 82 8.13 -17.64 15.67
N GLN A 83 7.47 -17.03 16.65
CA GLN A 83 7.13 -15.60 16.63
C GLN A 83 8.37 -14.69 16.48
N ALA A 84 9.56 -15.13 16.85
CA ALA A 84 10.79 -14.37 16.68
C ALA A 84 11.20 -14.23 15.20
N GLN A 85 10.74 -15.14 14.34
CA GLN A 85 11.06 -15.13 12.91
C GLN A 85 10.07 -14.32 12.07
N ILE A 86 8.88 -14.05 12.59
CA ILE A 86 7.86 -13.24 11.91
C ILE A 86 7.93 -11.80 12.38
N LYS A 87 8.21 -10.93 11.45
CA LYS A 87 8.28 -9.48 11.68
C LYS A 87 7.07 -8.78 11.07
N ALA A 88 6.75 -7.62 11.61
CA ALA A 88 5.67 -6.77 11.13
C ALA A 88 6.21 -5.47 10.51
N TRP A 89 5.52 -5.01 9.48
CA TRP A 89 5.61 -3.62 9.03
C TRP A 89 4.22 -3.01 9.02
N ASN A 90 4.07 -1.86 9.66
CA ASN A 90 2.83 -1.12 9.72
C ASN A 90 3.03 0.27 9.13
N GLY A 91 2.03 0.75 8.40
CA GLY A 91 2.04 2.09 7.84
C GLY A 91 0.62 2.67 7.77
N VAL A 92 0.51 3.97 8.01
CA VAL A 92 -0.75 4.69 7.78
C VAL A 92 -0.88 5.01 6.30
N ARG A 93 -2.03 4.63 5.73
CA ARG A 93 -2.35 4.92 4.35
C ARG A 93 -3.47 5.97 4.28
N CYS A 94 -3.20 7.09 3.65
CA CYS A 94 -4.22 8.07 3.34
C CYS A 94 -5.01 7.64 2.10
N ALA A 95 -6.32 7.57 2.23
CA ALA A 95 -7.23 7.27 1.13
C ALA A 95 -8.49 8.14 1.25
N SER A 96 -8.96 8.67 0.12
CA SER A 96 -10.22 9.40 0.05
C SER A 96 -11.42 8.46 0.08
N VAL A 97 -12.60 8.99 0.35
CA VAL A 97 -13.87 8.23 0.38
C VAL A 97 -14.15 7.55 -0.97
N ASN A 98 -13.92 8.26 -2.08
CA ASN A 98 -14.10 7.72 -3.43
C ASN A 98 -12.90 6.91 -3.94
N ARG A 99 -11.87 6.70 -3.11
CA ARG A 99 -10.64 5.97 -3.42
C ARG A 99 -9.83 6.52 -4.60
N LEU A 100 -10.09 7.77 -5.00
CA LEU A 100 -9.28 8.48 -5.99
C LEU A 100 -8.27 9.38 -5.27
N PRO A 101 -7.10 9.62 -5.84
CA PRO A 101 -6.21 10.67 -5.36
C PRO A 101 -6.91 12.00 -5.25
N LYS A 102 -6.47 12.85 -4.34
CA LYS A 102 -6.89 14.23 -4.24
C LYS A 102 -5.76 15.13 -4.73
N LEU A 103 -6.07 16.01 -5.69
CA LEU A 103 -5.09 16.88 -6.33
C LEU A 103 -5.68 18.23 -6.73
N GLY A 104 -4.82 19.21 -6.81
CA GLY A 104 -5.15 20.58 -7.24
C GLY A 104 -5.11 21.59 -6.09
N PRO A 105 -5.68 22.77 -6.27
CA PRO A 105 -5.72 23.78 -5.23
C PRO A 105 -6.52 23.29 -4.02
N LEU A 106 -6.00 23.58 -2.83
CA LEU A 106 -6.68 23.23 -1.59
C LEU A 106 -7.86 24.16 -1.33
N ASP A 107 -7.64 25.47 -1.47
CA ASP A 107 -8.65 26.53 -1.35
C ASP A 107 -8.08 27.77 -2.06
N GLU A 108 -8.58 28.07 -3.23
CA GLU A 108 -8.08 29.20 -4.04
C GLU A 108 -8.36 30.58 -3.41
N GLN A 109 -9.38 30.68 -2.57
CA GLN A 109 -9.77 31.95 -1.94
C GLN A 109 -8.96 32.21 -0.65
N ARG A 110 -8.84 31.19 0.21
CA ARG A 110 -8.20 31.34 1.52
C ARG A 110 -6.69 31.08 1.46
N LEU A 111 -6.25 30.24 0.54
CA LEU A 111 -4.88 29.76 0.41
C LEU A 111 -4.43 29.80 -1.07
N PRO A 112 -4.38 30.99 -1.68
CA PRO A 112 -4.04 31.12 -3.10
C PRO A 112 -2.64 30.53 -3.38
N GLY A 113 -2.54 29.72 -4.43
CA GLY A 113 -1.28 29.07 -4.83
C GLY A 113 -0.91 27.83 -4.06
N LEU A 114 -1.66 27.43 -3.01
CA LEU A 114 -1.42 26.17 -2.32
C LEU A 114 -2.11 25.02 -3.04
N HIS A 115 -1.29 24.12 -3.58
CA HIS A 115 -1.74 22.88 -4.23
C HIS A 115 -1.42 21.67 -3.37
N ILE A 116 -2.26 20.66 -3.44
CA ILE A 116 -2.06 19.37 -2.78
C ILE A 116 -1.98 18.25 -3.80
N LEU A 117 -1.33 17.18 -3.37
CA LEU A 117 -1.31 15.89 -4.02
C LEU A 117 -1.27 14.83 -2.93
N SER A 118 -2.40 14.15 -2.67
CA SER A 118 -2.57 13.27 -1.52
C SER A 118 -3.56 12.13 -1.80
N ALA A 119 -3.84 11.33 -0.79
CA ALA A 119 -4.84 10.25 -0.80
C ALA A 119 -4.63 9.20 -1.90
N MET A 120 -3.38 8.88 -2.24
CA MET A 120 -3.02 7.91 -3.28
C MET A 120 -3.49 6.48 -2.98
N GLY A 121 -3.83 6.18 -1.73
CA GLY A 121 -4.26 4.85 -1.29
C GLY A 121 -3.20 3.79 -1.57
N SER A 122 -3.60 2.69 -2.20
CA SER A 122 -2.70 1.58 -2.57
C SER A 122 -2.03 1.74 -3.94
N ARG A 123 -2.34 2.80 -4.67
CA ARG A 123 -1.92 2.99 -6.07
C ARG A 123 -0.92 4.14 -6.25
N GLY A 124 -0.23 4.53 -5.17
CA GLY A 124 0.70 5.65 -5.19
C GLY A 124 1.76 5.54 -6.26
N LEU A 125 2.45 4.41 -6.37
CA LEU A 125 3.49 4.21 -7.38
C LEU A 125 2.96 4.32 -8.82
N THR A 126 1.72 3.88 -9.07
CA THR A 126 1.11 3.94 -10.40
C THR A 126 0.60 5.34 -10.73
N LEU A 127 0.02 6.04 -9.76
CA LEU A 127 -0.72 7.28 -10.01
C LEU A 127 0.07 8.55 -9.71
N ALA A 128 1.13 8.47 -8.90
CA ALA A 128 1.85 9.64 -8.42
C ALA A 128 2.39 10.51 -9.56
N LEU A 129 3.05 9.92 -10.56
CA LEU A 129 3.60 10.67 -11.67
C LEU A 129 2.52 11.33 -12.53
N LEU A 130 1.45 10.60 -12.85
CA LEU A 130 0.33 11.12 -13.63
C LEU A 130 -0.37 12.27 -12.90
N CYS A 131 -0.60 12.12 -11.60
CA CYS A 131 -1.22 13.14 -10.77
C CYS A 131 -0.31 14.36 -10.57
N ALA A 132 0.99 14.14 -10.40
CA ALA A 132 1.97 15.23 -10.30
C ALA A 132 2.03 16.04 -11.60
N GLN A 133 2.03 15.37 -12.76
CA GLN A 133 1.96 16.06 -14.04
C GLN A 133 0.68 16.89 -14.18
N ALA A 134 -0.47 16.35 -13.77
CA ALA A 134 -1.73 17.08 -13.82
C ALA A 134 -1.74 18.33 -12.93
N VAL A 135 -1.08 18.28 -11.77
CA VAL A 135 -0.91 19.47 -10.90
C VAL A 135 0.04 20.49 -11.55
N ALA A 136 1.17 20.03 -12.10
CA ALA A 136 2.12 20.88 -12.78
C ALA A 136 1.49 21.60 -13.99
N ASP A 137 0.78 20.86 -14.84
CA ASP A 137 0.06 21.42 -15.99
C ASP A 137 -0.92 22.52 -15.56
N ARG A 138 -1.65 22.30 -14.48
CA ARG A 138 -2.58 23.29 -13.93
C ARG A 138 -1.88 24.55 -13.43
N ILE A 139 -0.77 24.40 -12.71
CA ILE A 139 0.04 25.54 -12.24
C ILE A 139 0.57 26.37 -13.42
N GLU A 140 0.98 25.70 -14.50
CA GLU A 140 1.48 26.33 -15.72
C GLU A 140 0.38 26.83 -16.67
N GLY A 141 -0.90 26.69 -16.32
CA GLY A 141 -2.04 27.09 -17.18
C GLY A 141 -2.22 26.17 -18.39
N LYS A 142 -1.66 24.98 -18.38
CA LYS A 142 -1.82 23.95 -19.43
C LYS A 142 -3.05 23.08 -19.14
N THR A 143 -3.54 22.42 -20.18
CA THR A 143 -4.64 21.44 -20.04
C THR A 143 -4.05 20.09 -19.58
N PRO A 144 -4.41 19.57 -18.39
CA PRO A 144 -3.96 18.27 -17.95
C PRO A 144 -4.44 17.14 -18.85
N ALA A 145 -3.65 16.07 -18.96
CA ALA A 145 -3.97 14.88 -19.75
C ALA A 145 -5.08 13.99 -19.14
N LEU A 146 -5.72 14.43 -18.06
CA LEU A 146 -6.86 13.75 -17.41
C LEU A 146 -8.18 14.35 -17.89
N SER A 147 -9.23 13.53 -18.00
CA SER A 147 -10.56 14.02 -18.35
C SER A 147 -11.10 15.00 -17.30
N ALA A 148 -11.93 15.97 -17.74
CA ALA A 148 -12.55 16.94 -16.84
C ALA A 148 -13.39 16.26 -15.73
N ALA A 149 -14.08 15.16 -16.04
CA ALA A 149 -14.83 14.38 -15.05
C ALA A 149 -13.93 13.77 -13.98
N LEU A 150 -12.78 13.22 -14.36
CA LEU A 150 -11.82 12.65 -13.43
C LEU A 150 -11.17 13.72 -12.56
N LEU A 151 -10.74 14.83 -13.17
CA LEU A 151 -10.21 15.99 -12.44
C LEU A 151 -11.20 16.51 -11.40
N LYS A 152 -12.49 16.64 -11.76
CA LYS A 152 -13.54 17.02 -10.82
C LYS A 152 -13.68 16.03 -9.66
N ALA A 153 -13.67 14.72 -9.91
CA ALA A 153 -13.77 13.70 -8.87
C ALA A 153 -12.53 13.65 -7.94
N MET A 154 -11.40 14.20 -8.40
CA MET A 154 -10.14 14.27 -7.66
C MET A 154 -9.92 15.61 -6.95
N GLN A 155 -10.79 16.58 -7.11
CA GLN A 155 -10.71 17.86 -6.38
C GLN A 155 -10.75 17.65 -4.86
N CYS A 156 -10.08 18.53 -4.13
CA CYS A 156 -10.26 18.66 -2.69
C CYS A 156 -11.50 19.50 -2.40
N ASP A 157 -12.44 18.89 -1.73
CA ASP A 157 -13.54 19.63 -1.10
C ASP A 157 -13.16 19.77 0.38
N LEU A 158 -12.74 20.98 0.78
CA LEU A 158 -12.65 21.27 2.22
C LEU A 158 -14.09 21.36 2.75
N PRO A 159 -14.37 20.78 3.92
CA PRO A 159 -15.66 21.01 4.56
C PRO A 159 -15.84 22.51 4.79
N GLU A 160 -17.02 22.99 4.49
CA GLU A 160 -17.41 24.35 4.89
C GLU A 160 -17.22 24.51 6.40
N ALA A 161 -16.58 25.58 6.80
CA ALA A 161 -16.22 25.85 8.19
C ALA A 161 -17.44 26.19 9.04
#